data_140530547e48ef20b9317232aeb41979
#
_entry.id   140530547e48ef20b9317232aeb41979
#
_cell.length_a   1.000
_cell.length_b   1.000
_cell.length_c   1.000
_cell.angle_alpha   90.00
_cell.angle_beta   90.00
_cell.angle_gamma   90.00
#
_symmetry.space_group_name_H-M   'P 1'
#
loop_
_entity.id
_entity.type
_entity.pdbx_description
1 polymer ?
#
loop_
_entity_poly.entity_id
_entity_poly.type
_entity_poly.pdbx_seq_one_letter_code
_entity_poly.pdbx_strand_id
1 'polypeptide(L)'
;MRAKLGGVGSRGFLLVILLVFYVMTYFHRVMTGVMKSEIDHIALKNNIDLDLLLAVLTSAYFYAYTLAQLFIGVLLDSFGIKRIGSLFAIIMFAGIFMMYFMSPQSLILGRAIVGFSCAAAFLAYQRATSLSYSREMQGRLTSYALVVGNLSAMVATYPLRLALNAAGLKTLLELMMIATLVVAALLYLTTKDSGTSMQGGKLVETLSHFRHLVRDPHMWGLSAASIATYGTTLAYQSTWGQKLLTGPFRLSLEVSSQYLLVLALTFTLASPVAGFLSDRVLVRRKPVITLAVLTSTASWSLMLYATKATSTEVLSASLVLLGIASGFHIVAPPMAKEGYDAKYSATSVALFNMILFSATAIIQTISTLLDPYYSIIIQLIVAIAGTALVTIFARETLKRN
;
A
#
# COMPACT_ATOMS: atom_id res chain seq x y z
N MET A 1 17.07 27.50 9.38
CA MET A 1 18.11 26.83 10.16
C MET A 1 17.95 25.31 9.99
N ARG A 2 18.82 24.61 9.26
CA ARG A 2 18.73 23.14 9.05
C ARG A 2 19.19 22.45 10.34
N ALA A 3 18.27 21.82 11.05
CA ALA A 3 18.61 20.96 12.18
C ALA A 3 19.46 19.78 11.68
N LYS A 4 20.78 19.80 11.95
CA LYS A 4 21.68 18.70 11.58
C LYS A 4 21.38 17.49 12.45
N LEU A 5 20.62 16.55 11.95
CA LEU A 5 20.55 15.19 12.51
C LEU A 5 21.95 14.57 12.42
N GLY A 6 22.66 14.40 13.54
CA GLY A 6 23.92 13.66 13.73
C GLY A 6 24.94 13.53 12.58
N GLY A 7 26.08 12.86 12.81
CA GLY A 7 27.07 12.55 11.77
C GLY A 7 26.50 11.67 10.63
N VAL A 8 27.20 11.59 9.49
CA VAL A 8 26.73 10.86 8.27
C VAL A 8 26.32 9.41 8.58
N GLY A 9 27.03 8.70 9.45
CA GLY A 9 26.68 7.32 9.85
C GLY A 9 25.37 7.21 10.60
N SER A 10 25.04 8.19 11.48
CA SER A 10 23.79 8.17 12.24
C SER A 10 22.55 8.46 11.38
N ARG A 11 22.71 9.20 10.27
CA ARG A 11 21.61 9.50 9.33
C ARG A 11 21.27 8.28 8.48
N GLY A 12 22.27 7.56 7.98
CA GLY A 12 22.07 6.31 7.23
C GLY A 12 21.39 5.25 8.10
N PHE A 13 21.82 5.12 9.35
CA PHE A 13 21.23 4.18 10.31
C PHE A 13 19.76 4.49 10.60
N LEU A 14 19.40 5.76 10.82
CA LEU A 14 18.01 6.17 10.97
C LEU A 14 17.15 5.79 9.75
N LEU A 15 17.65 6.00 8.54
CA LEU A 15 16.92 5.62 7.32
C LEU A 15 16.70 4.11 7.23
N VAL A 16 17.68 3.30 7.65
CA VAL A 16 17.54 1.84 7.69
C VAL A 16 16.43 1.42 8.68
N ILE A 17 16.39 2.01 9.88
CA ILE A 17 15.34 1.70 10.87
C ILE A 17 13.95 2.07 10.32
N LEU A 18 13.81 3.26 9.73
CA LEU A 18 12.56 3.71 9.13
C LEU A 18 12.17 2.86 7.92
N LEU A 19 13.16 2.36 7.16
CA LEU A 19 12.91 1.45 6.06
C LEU A 19 12.41 0.08 6.55
N VAL A 20 12.95 -0.45 7.64
CA VAL A 20 12.44 -1.66 8.30
C VAL A 20 10.99 -1.46 8.75
N PHE A 21 10.68 -0.31 9.37
CA PHE A 21 9.30 0.03 9.74
C PHE A 21 8.36 0.08 8.53
N TYR A 22 8.85 0.62 7.42
CA TYR A 22 8.09 0.68 6.16
C TYR A 22 7.90 -0.71 5.51
N VAL A 23 8.89 -1.57 5.58
CA VAL A 23 8.80 -2.99 5.18
C VAL A 23 7.67 -3.69 5.92
N MET A 24 7.57 -3.49 7.23
CA MET A 24 6.48 -4.06 8.03
C MET A 24 5.10 -3.56 7.56
N THR A 25 5.00 -2.32 7.12
CA THR A 25 3.74 -1.76 6.56
C THR A 25 3.29 -2.54 5.31
N TYR A 26 4.18 -2.79 4.36
CA TYR A 26 3.86 -3.55 3.15
C TYR A 26 3.52 -5.00 3.44
N PHE A 27 4.25 -5.60 4.38
CA PHE A 27 4.00 -6.97 4.84
C PHE A 27 2.57 -7.10 5.39
N HIS A 28 2.20 -6.25 6.37
CA HIS A 28 0.87 -6.25 6.96
C HIS A 28 -0.26 -5.95 5.96
N ARG A 29 0.03 -5.22 4.90
CA ARG A 29 -0.94 -4.86 3.86
C ARG A 29 -1.41 -6.08 3.05
N VAL A 30 -0.51 -7.05 2.83
CA VAL A 30 -0.74 -8.20 1.94
C VAL A 30 -0.99 -9.50 2.70
N MET A 31 -0.43 -9.67 3.90
CA MET A 31 -0.39 -10.94 4.63
C MET A 31 -1.76 -11.64 4.83
N THR A 32 -2.84 -10.86 4.93
CA THR A 32 -4.18 -11.42 5.21
C THR A 32 -4.63 -12.38 4.10
N GLY A 33 -4.27 -12.11 2.84
CA GLY A 33 -4.61 -12.98 1.71
C GLY A 33 -4.05 -14.40 1.83
N VAL A 34 -2.91 -14.55 2.49
CA VAL A 34 -2.22 -15.85 2.63
C VAL A 34 -2.64 -16.59 3.91
N MET A 35 -3.26 -15.88 4.86
CA MET A 35 -3.69 -16.42 6.17
C MET A 35 -5.09 -17.05 6.15
N LYS A 36 -5.64 -17.35 4.97
CA LYS A 36 -7.03 -17.82 4.84
C LYS A 36 -7.32 -19.05 5.71
N SER A 37 -6.42 -20.04 5.75
CA SER A 37 -6.61 -21.26 6.54
C SER A 37 -6.62 -21.01 8.04
N GLU A 38 -5.76 -20.11 8.52
CA GLU A 38 -5.66 -19.74 9.92
C GLU A 38 -6.89 -18.97 10.38
N ILE A 39 -7.42 -18.11 9.52
CA ILE A 39 -8.63 -17.33 9.77
C ILE A 39 -9.89 -18.23 9.69
N ASP A 40 -9.91 -19.22 8.79
CA ASP A 40 -10.98 -20.17 8.64
C ASP A 40 -11.23 -20.96 9.94
N HIS A 41 -10.19 -21.44 10.60
CA HIS A 41 -10.30 -22.09 11.90
C HIS A 41 -10.94 -21.20 12.95
N ILE A 42 -10.66 -19.89 12.91
CA ILE A 42 -11.26 -18.93 13.87
C ILE A 42 -12.72 -18.65 13.50
N ALA A 43 -13.02 -18.51 12.21
CA ALA A 43 -14.37 -18.29 11.71
C ALA A 43 -15.29 -19.46 12.06
N LEU A 44 -14.87 -20.69 11.78
CA LEU A 44 -15.61 -21.93 12.11
C LEU A 44 -15.86 -22.05 13.61
N LYS A 45 -14.83 -21.84 14.44
CA LYS A 45 -14.96 -21.92 15.91
C LYS A 45 -16.00 -20.93 16.47
N ASN A 46 -16.18 -19.78 15.82
CA ASN A 46 -17.07 -18.71 16.29
C ASN A 46 -18.38 -18.62 15.49
N ASN A 47 -18.63 -19.57 14.59
CA ASN A 47 -19.81 -19.59 13.71
C ASN A 47 -20.00 -18.29 12.91
N ILE A 48 -18.88 -17.77 12.35
CA ILE A 48 -18.84 -16.57 11.52
C ILE A 48 -18.53 -16.99 10.09
N ASP A 49 -19.15 -16.34 9.12
CA ASP A 49 -18.82 -16.51 7.71
C ASP A 49 -17.37 -16.08 7.45
N LEU A 50 -16.58 -16.93 6.77
CA LEU A 50 -15.16 -16.69 6.52
C LEU A 50 -14.94 -15.45 5.64
N ASP A 51 -15.73 -15.30 4.58
CA ASP A 51 -15.58 -14.20 3.65
C ASP A 51 -15.91 -12.85 4.32
N LEU A 52 -16.93 -12.84 5.18
CA LEU A 52 -17.26 -11.68 6.00
C LEU A 52 -16.10 -11.33 6.95
N LEU A 53 -15.54 -12.32 7.65
CA LEU A 53 -14.41 -12.07 8.56
C LEU A 53 -13.18 -11.54 7.81
N LEU A 54 -12.82 -12.13 6.66
CA LEU A 54 -11.73 -11.69 5.81
C LEU A 54 -11.96 -10.27 5.28
N ALA A 55 -13.17 -9.96 4.81
CA ALA A 55 -13.55 -8.64 4.34
C ALA A 55 -13.38 -7.57 5.44
N VAL A 56 -13.89 -7.85 6.65
CA VAL A 56 -13.80 -6.92 7.78
C VAL A 56 -12.36 -6.76 8.27
N LEU A 57 -11.58 -7.85 8.39
CA LEU A 57 -10.18 -7.80 8.81
C LEU A 57 -9.32 -6.92 7.91
N THR A 58 -9.54 -7.01 6.60
CA THR A 58 -8.70 -6.27 5.66
C THR A 58 -9.19 -4.84 5.48
N SER A 59 -10.50 -4.62 5.44
CA SER A 59 -11.04 -3.25 5.36
C SER A 59 -10.75 -2.44 6.63
N ALA A 60 -10.78 -3.05 7.82
CA ALA A 60 -10.40 -2.39 9.06
C ALA A 60 -8.98 -1.81 9.01
N TYR A 61 -8.02 -2.56 8.43
CA TYR A 61 -6.67 -2.06 8.19
C TYR A 61 -6.67 -0.82 7.29
N PHE A 62 -7.30 -0.89 6.12
CA PHE A 62 -7.24 0.19 5.14
C PHE A 62 -8.02 1.44 5.59
N TYR A 63 -9.18 1.29 6.24
CA TYR A 63 -9.92 2.45 6.78
C TYR A 63 -9.12 3.17 7.87
N ALA A 64 -8.53 2.41 8.80
CA ALA A 64 -7.71 2.99 9.85
C ALA A 64 -6.44 3.66 9.30
N TYR A 65 -5.78 3.03 8.32
CA TYR A 65 -4.65 3.62 7.59
C TYR A 65 -5.03 4.94 6.92
N THR A 66 -6.15 4.97 6.20
CA THR A 66 -6.64 6.17 5.50
C THR A 66 -6.97 7.29 6.47
N LEU A 67 -7.64 6.96 7.58
CA LEU A 67 -7.99 7.95 8.61
C LEU A 67 -6.72 8.58 9.21
N ALA A 68 -5.70 7.79 9.49
CA ALA A 68 -4.44 8.28 10.05
C ALA A 68 -3.70 9.24 9.11
N GLN A 69 -3.84 9.09 7.77
CA GLN A 69 -3.20 9.97 6.78
C GLN A 69 -3.58 11.45 6.96
N LEU A 70 -4.77 11.73 7.52
CA LEU A 70 -5.24 13.11 7.74
C LEU A 70 -4.33 13.93 8.66
N PHE A 71 -3.73 13.32 9.67
CA PHE A 71 -3.02 14.05 10.72
C PHE A 71 -1.56 13.65 10.89
N ILE A 72 -1.13 12.52 10.36
CA ILE A 72 0.21 11.99 10.62
C ILE A 72 1.31 12.94 10.14
N GLY A 73 1.11 13.64 9.02
CA GLY A 73 2.05 14.64 8.54
C GLY A 73 2.22 15.79 9.54
N VAL A 74 1.11 16.30 10.07
CA VAL A 74 1.10 17.37 11.08
C VAL A 74 1.75 16.90 12.39
N LEU A 75 1.46 15.66 12.82
CA LEU A 75 2.06 15.07 14.01
C LEU A 75 3.59 14.93 13.88
N LEU A 76 4.06 14.42 12.75
CA LEU A 76 5.50 14.30 12.47
C LEU A 76 6.19 15.66 12.41
N ASP A 77 5.53 16.68 11.84
CA ASP A 77 6.06 18.03 11.77
C ASP A 77 6.16 18.69 13.15
N SER A 78 5.15 18.47 13.98
CA SER A 78 5.07 19.11 15.31
C SER A 78 5.95 18.42 16.35
N PHE A 79 5.92 17.08 16.41
CA PHE A 79 6.56 16.32 17.49
C PHE A 79 7.84 15.59 17.05
N GLY A 80 8.13 15.57 15.75
CA GLY A 80 9.35 14.97 15.22
C GLY A 80 9.29 13.44 15.07
N ILE A 81 10.31 12.92 14.35
CA ILE A 81 10.41 11.50 14.00
C ILE A 81 10.63 10.63 15.25
N LYS A 82 11.42 11.10 16.21
CA LYS A 82 11.72 10.37 17.44
C LYS A 82 10.44 9.96 18.17
N ARG A 83 9.60 10.95 18.51
CA ARG A 83 8.39 10.73 19.31
C ARG A 83 7.31 10.00 18.50
N ILE A 84 7.01 10.50 17.32
CA ILE A 84 5.91 9.94 16.52
C ILE A 84 6.28 8.59 15.92
N GLY A 85 7.50 8.43 15.37
CA GLY A 85 7.96 7.15 14.84
C GLY A 85 7.97 6.04 15.90
N SER A 86 8.52 6.32 17.10
CA SER A 86 8.53 5.35 18.20
C SER A 86 7.13 5.04 18.72
N LEU A 87 6.29 6.08 18.91
CA LEU A 87 4.91 5.90 19.36
C LEU A 87 4.11 5.02 18.39
N PHE A 88 4.22 5.29 17.08
CA PHE A 88 3.49 4.51 16.10
C PHE A 88 4.03 3.07 15.96
N ALA A 89 5.32 2.84 16.16
CA ALA A 89 5.86 1.49 16.27
C ALA A 89 5.31 0.75 17.52
N ILE A 90 5.16 1.43 18.66
CA ILE A 90 4.51 0.86 19.86
C ILE A 90 3.02 0.57 19.60
N ILE A 91 2.31 1.45 18.88
CA ILE A 91 0.92 1.24 18.48
C ILE A 91 0.83 0.00 17.57
N MET A 92 1.79 -0.20 16.63
CA MET A 92 1.85 -1.41 15.81
C MET A 92 2.03 -2.67 16.67
N PHE A 93 2.94 -2.63 17.63
CA PHE A 93 3.10 -3.73 18.59
C PHE A 93 1.78 -4.06 19.30
N ALA A 94 1.08 -3.06 19.83
CA ALA A 94 -0.21 -3.25 20.51
C ALA A 94 -1.26 -3.88 19.57
N GLY A 95 -1.30 -3.49 18.30
CA GLY A 95 -2.17 -4.09 17.31
C GLY A 95 -1.84 -5.56 17.02
N ILE A 96 -0.55 -5.90 16.87
CA ILE A 96 -0.10 -7.29 16.68
C ILE A 96 -0.40 -8.11 17.94
N PHE A 97 -0.18 -7.55 19.13
CA PHE A 97 -0.51 -8.20 20.39
C PHE A 97 -2.02 -8.48 20.52
N MET A 98 -2.90 -7.57 20.06
CA MET A 98 -4.33 -7.85 19.98
C MET A 98 -4.63 -9.05 19.06
N MET A 99 -3.96 -9.13 17.91
CA MET A 99 -4.15 -10.27 16.98
C MET A 99 -3.73 -11.61 17.61
N TYR A 100 -2.79 -11.62 18.54
CA TYR A 100 -2.28 -12.82 19.21
C TYR A 100 -3.36 -13.57 20.02
N PHE A 101 -4.41 -12.89 20.48
CA PHE A 101 -5.52 -13.52 21.19
C PHE A 101 -6.41 -14.40 20.29
N MET A 102 -6.28 -14.34 18.98
CA MET A 102 -6.93 -15.22 18.00
C MET A 102 -8.46 -15.27 18.13
N SER A 103 -9.10 -14.20 18.61
CA SER A 103 -10.57 -14.06 18.55
C SER A 103 -10.95 -13.13 17.38
N PRO A 104 -12.17 -13.25 16.79
CA PRO A 104 -12.61 -12.36 15.70
C PRO A 104 -12.48 -10.88 16.07
N GLN A 105 -12.94 -10.50 17.27
CA GLN A 105 -12.92 -9.11 17.73
C GLN A 105 -11.48 -8.61 17.91
N SER A 106 -10.60 -9.42 18.51
CA SER A 106 -9.20 -9.04 18.73
C SER A 106 -8.41 -8.94 17.42
N LEU A 107 -8.71 -9.81 16.44
CA LEU A 107 -8.13 -9.72 15.11
C LEU A 107 -8.57 -8.45 14.39
N ILE A 108 -9.87 -8.12 14.40
CA ILE A 108 -10.41 -6.91 13.77
C ILE A 108 -9.79 -5.65 14.40
N LEU A 109 -9.81 -5.56 15.73
CA LEU A 109 -9.23 -4.44 16.47
C LEU A 109 -7.73 -4.34 16.21
N GLY A 110 -7.02 -5.47 16.27
CA GLY A 110 -5.58 -5.53 15.99
C GLY A 110 -5.25 -5.06 14.58
N ARG A 111 -6.03 -5.48 13.58
CA ARG A 111 -5.87 -5.04 12.18
C ARG A 111 -6.09 -3.53 12.02
N ALA A 112 -7.11 -2.97 12.68
CA ALA A 112 -7.36 -1.53 12.67
C ALA A 112 -6.19 -0.75 13.31
N ILE A 113 -5.71 -1.20 14.48
CA ILE A 113 -4.57 -0.56 15.17
C ILE A 113 -3.28 -0.65 14.33
N VAL A 114 -2.99 -1.80 13.73
CA VAL A 114 -1.84 -1.96 12.83
C VAL A 114 -1.98 -1.06 11.62
N GLY A 115 -3.16 -1.01 10.98
CA GLY A 115 -3.41 -0.13 9.84
C GLY A 115 -3.18 1.35 10.17
N PHE A 116 -3.70 1.80 11.31
CA PHE A 116 -3.48 3.17 11.81
C PHE A 116 -1.98 3.46 12.00
N SER A 117 -1.26 2.54 12.60
CA SER A 117 0.17 2.68 12.85
C SER A 117 1.00 2.74 11.56
N CYS A 118 0.66 1.93 10.56
CA CYS A 118 1.38 1.84 9.30
C CYS A 118 1.43 3.17 8.53
N ALA A 119 0.50 4.09 8.77
CA ALA A 119 0.46 5.39 8.11
C ALA A 119 1.69 6.26 8.40
N ALA A 120 2.35 6.06 9.55
CA ALA A 120 3.50 6.86 9.96
C ALA A 120 4.81 6.48 9.24
N ALA A 121 4.98 5.21 8.85
CA ALA A 121 6.27 4.68 8.45
C ALA A 121 6.88 5.40 7.23
N PHE A 122 6.13 5.50 6.15
CA PHE A 122 6.61 6.14 4.92
C PHE A 122 6.78 7.65 5.09
N LEU A 123 5.85 8.31 5.77
CA LEU A 123 5.93 9.76 6.00
C LEU A 123 7.11 10.12 6.91
N ALA A 124 7.41 9.31 7.93
CA ALA A 124 8.60 9.48 8.76
C ALA A 124 9.90 9.30 7.95
N TYR A 125 9.95 8.30 7.05
CA TYR A 125 11.05 8.10 6.13
C TYR A 125 11.25 9.30 5.19
N GLN A 126 10.17 9.78 4.56
CA GLN A 126 10.19 10.96 3.70
C GLN A 126 10.66 12.21 4.45
N ARG A 127 10.21 12.40 5.69
CA ARG A 127 10.65 13.51 6.53
C ARG A 127 12.14 13.40 6.87
N ALA A 128 12.63 12.21 7.24
CA ALA A 128 14.05 11.99 7.54
C ALA A 128 14.94 12.32 6.31
N THR A 129 14.51 11.89 5.12
CA THR A 129 15.23 12.20 3.88
C THR A 129 15.21 13.68 3.57
N SER A 130 14.07 14.37 3.76
CA SER A 130 13.93 15.80 3.48
C SER A 130 14.79 16.69 4.40
N LEU A 131 15.00 16.28 5.65
CA LEU A 131 15.84 16.98 6.61
C LEU A 131 17.33 16.76 6.40
N SER A 132 17.72 15.65 5.76
CA SER A 132 19.11 15.18 5.76
C SER A 132 19.80 15.21 4.40
N TYR A 133 19.05 15.18 3.28
CA TYR A 133 19.60 14.96 1.95
C TYR A 133 19.16 16.02 0.92
N SER A 134 19.92 16.16 -0.18
CA SER A 134 19.55 17.02 -1.31
C SER A 134 18.29 16.51 -2.03
N ARG A 135 17.62 17.36 -2.80
CA ARG A 135 16.39 17.00 -3.53
C ARG A 135 16.60 15.81 -4.47
N GLU A 136 17.72 15.76 -5.17
CA GLU A 136 18.07 14.62 -6.04
C GLU A 136 18.20 13.31 -5.26
N MET A 137 18.91 13.36 -4.12
CA MET A 137 19.10 12.19 -3.26
C MET A 137 17.79 11.74 -2.62
N GLN A 138 16.89 12.67 -2.25
CA GLN A 138 15.54 12.33 -1.74
C GLN A 138 14.76 11.51 -2.76
N GLY A 139 14.79 11.86 -4.05
CA GLY A 139 14.15 11.09 -5.11
C GLY A 139 14.68 9.66 -5.20
N ARG A 140 16.01 9.49 -5.21
CA ARG A 140 16.66 8.16 -5.24
C ARG A 140 16.31 7.33 -4.00
N LEU A 141 16.40 7.91 -2.80
CA LEU A 141 16.06 7.23 -1.55
C LEU A 141 14.58 6.82 -1.49
N THR A 142 13.68 7.66 -2.01
CA THR A 142 12.26 7.32 -2.14
C THR A 142 12.05 6.12 -3.08
N SER A 143 12.72 6.11 -4.21
CA SER A 143 12.66 4.98 -5.16
C SER A 143 13.17 3.69 -4.52
N TYR A 144 14.27 3.73 -3.78
CA TYR A 144 14.78 2.56 -3.05
C TYR A 144 13.78 2.06 -1.99
N ALA A 145 13.15 2.98 -1.25
CA ALA A 145 12.14 2.60 -0.27
C ALA A 145 10.94 1.90 -0.92
N LEU A 146 10.46 2.38 -2.06
CA LEU A 146 9.37 1.75 -2.80
C LEU A 146 9.74 0.35 -3.30
N VAL A 147 10.96 0.16 -3.83
CA VAL A 147 11.45 -1.16 -4.25
C VAL A 147 11.51 -2.11 -3.06
N VAL A 148 12.06 -1.68 -1.93
CA VAL A 148 12.15 -2.51 -0.71
C VAL A 148 10.76 -2.82 -0.15
N GLY A 149 9.82 -1.86 -0.22
CA GLY A 149 8.41 -2.08 0.12
C GLY A 149 7.77 -3.17 -0.75
N ASN A 150 7.98 -3.11 -2.07
CA ASN A 150 7.48 -4.13 -2.99
C ASN A 150 8.10 -5.53 -2.73
N LEU A 151 9.39 -5.59 -2.42
CA LEU A 151 10.03 -6.85 -2.00
C LEU A 151 9.38 -7.41 -0.72
N SER A 152 9.03 -6.55 0.22
CA SER A 152 8.28 -6.96 1.42
C SER A 152 6.89 -7.53 1.09
N ALA A 153 6.16 -6.89 0.17
CA ALA A 153 4.88 -7.42 -0.30
C ALA A 153 5.04 -8.80 -0.96
N MET A 154 6.14 -9.01 -1.69
CA MET A 154 6.49 -10.30 -2.28
C MET A 154 6.76 -11.37 -1.20
N VAL A 155 7.50 -11.03 -0.15
CA VAL A 155 7.75 -11.92 1.01
C VAL A 155 6.45 -12.27 1.73
N ALA A 156 5.48 -11.38 1.76
CA ALA A 156 4.16 -11.59 2.35
C ALA A 156 3.22 -12.50 1.52
N THR A 157 3.70 -13.15 0.47
CA THR A 157 2.97 -14.12 -0.37
C THR A 157 3.44 -15.56 -0.11
N TYR A 158 3.99 -16.25 -1.10
CA TYR A 158 4.43 -17.64 -0.98
C TYR A 158 5.48 -17.87 0.13
N PRO A 159 6.51 -17.03 0.31
CA PRO A 159 7.42 -17.20 1.43
C PRO A 159 6.73 -17.18 2.81
N LEU A 160 5.73 -16.29 2.97
CA LEU A 160 4.93 -16.26 4.19
C LEU A 160 4.11 -17.55 4.35
N ARG A 161 3.54 -18.11 3.26
CA ARG A 161 2.80 -19.38 3.33
C ARG A 161 3.69 -20.51 3.83
N LEU A 162 4.93 -20.59 3.36
CA LEU A 162 5.91 -21.57 3.85
C LEU A 162 6.22 -21.38 5.34
N ALA A 163 6.41 -20.14 5.77
CA ALA A 163 6.67 -19.82 7.18
C ALA A 163 5.46 -20.15 8.07
N LEU A 164 4.24 -19.90 7.62
CA LEU A 164 3.00 -20.28 8.31
C LEU A 164 2.89 -21.80 8.46
N ASN A 165 3.21 -22.56 7.42
CA ASN A 165 3.20 -24.02 7.46
C ASN A 165 4.24 -24.57 8.43
N ALA A 166 5.42 -23.95 8.52
CA ALA A 166 6.54 -24.42 9.35
C ALA A 166 6.41 -24.01 10.83
N ALA A 167 6.02 -22.77 11.12
CA ALA A 167 6.06 -22.18 12.45
C ALA A 167 4.70 -21.83 13.04
N GLY A 168 3.67 -21.74 12.21
CA GLY A 168 2.33 -21.31 12.60
C GLY A 168 2.18 -19.80 12.80
N LEU A 169 0.92 -19.33 12.85
CA LEU A 169 0.61 -17.90 12.93
C LEU A 169 1.07 -17.26 14.23
N LYS A 170 0.94 -17.92 15.38
CA LYS A 170 1.34 -17.35 16.68
C LYS A 170 2.81 -17.01 16.73
N THR A 171 3.68 -17.93 16.32
CA THR A 171 5.13 -17.70 16.28
C THR A 171 5.50 -16.54 15.36
N LEU A 172 4.83 -16.42 14.20
CA LEU A 172 5.04 -15.29 13.31
C LEU A 172 4.60 -13.95 13.95
N LEU A 173 3.48 -13.92 14.65
CA LEU A 173 3.05 -12.71 15.38
C LEU A 173 4.04 -12.35 16.50
N GLU A 174 4.60 -13.33 17.22
CA GLU A 174 5.65 -13.12 18.24
C GLU A 174 6.90 -12.49 17.62
N LEU A 175 7.39 -13.02 16.50
CA LEU A 175 8.55 -12.45 15.79
C LEU A 175 8.27 -11.01 15.33
N MET A 176 7.06 -10.74 14.82
CA MET A 176 6.66 -9.38 14.43
C MET A 176 6.57 -8.44 15.65
N MET A 177 6.05 -8.90 16.78
CA MET A 177 6.02 -8.11 18.02
C MET A 177 7.44 -7.72 18.46
N ILE A 178 8.38 -8.69 18.48
CA ILE A 178 9.79 -8.44 18.83
C ILE A 178 10.40 -7.43 17.86
N ALA A 179 10.24 -7.65 16.54
CA ALA A 179 10.77 -6.75 15.52
C ALA A 179 10.24 -5.32 15.67
N THR A 180 8.95 -5.18 15.98
CA THR A 180 8.30 -3.87 16.15
C THR A 180 8.82 -3.16 17.40
N LEU A 181 9.02 -3.87 18.51
CA LEU A 181 9.62 -3.30 19.74
C LEU A 181 11.07 -2.88 19.52
N VAL A 182 11.85 -3.67 18.77
CA VAL A 182 13.22 -3.31 18.40
C VAL A 182 13.22 -2.02 17.56
N VAL A 183 12.33 -1.91 16.58
CA VAL A 183 12.18 -0.68 15.78
C VAL A 183 11.80 0.52 16.66
N ALA A 184 10.83 0.35 17.57
CA ALA A 184 10.43 1.41 18.50
C ALA A 184 11.59 1.88 19.38
N ALA A 185 12.32 0.94 20.00
CA ALA A 185 13.48 1.21 20.84
C ALA A 185 14.60 1.91 20.07
N LEU A 186 14.94 1.40 18.87
CA LEU A 186 15.98 2.01 18.03
C LEU A 186 15.59 3.42 17.59
N LEU A 187 14.33 3.66 17.18
CA LEU A 187 13.87 5.02 16.84
C LEU A 187 13.97 5.96 18.05
N TYR A 188 13.58 5.52 19.23
CA TYR A 188 13.63 6.33 20.42
C TYR A 188 15.06 6.64 20.88
N LEU A 189 15.95 5.66 20.88
CA LEU A 189 17.31 5.77 21.41
C LEU A 189 18.27 6.48 20.45
N THR A 190 18.12 6.25 19.14
CA THR A 190 19.11 6.73 18.15
C THR A 190 18.70 8.02 17.44
N THR A 191 17.41 8.40 17.48
CA THR A 191 16.91 9.59 16.79
C THR A 191 16.97 10.80 17.71
N LYS A 192 17.52 11.91 17.20
CA LYS A 192 17.42 13.21 17.90
C LYS A 192 16.05 13.83 17.70
N ASP A 193 15.57 14.54 18.72
CA ASP A 193 14.30 15.26 18.65
C ASP A 193 14.39 16.36 17.58
N SER A 194 13.50 16.33 16.59
CA SER A 194 13.49 17.23 15.44
C SER A 194 12.13 17.93 15.26
N GLY A 195 11.27 17.86 16.29
CA GLY A 195 9.98 18.55 16.31
C GLY A 195 10.15 20.06 16.34
N THR A 196 9.31 20.76 15.59
CA THR A 196 9.07 22.19 15.74
C THR A 196 7.84 22.36 16.62
N SER A 197 7.73 23.46 17.40
CA SER A 197 6.53 23.73 18.20
C SER A 197 5.27 23.69 17.32
N MET A 198 4.20 23.11 17.86
CA MET A 198 2.89 23.05 17.20
C MET A 198 2.42 24.46 16.81
N GLN A 199 2.40 24.77 15.51
CA GLN A 199 1.74 25.96 15.00
C GLN A 199 0.26 25.61 14.80
N GLY A 200 -0.61 26.15 15.65
CA GLY A 200 -2.04 25.80 15.73
C GLY A 200 -2.88 26.04 14.48
N GLY A 201 -2.31 26.56 13.40
CA GLY A 201 -3.01 26.77 12.13
C GLY A 201 -2.80 25.71 11.06
N LYS A 202 -1.78 24.85 11.20
CA LYS A 202 -1.39 23.90 10.12
C LYS A 202 -2.48 22.89 9.73
N LEU A 203 -3.26 22.39 10.68
CA LEU A 203 -4.34 21.45 10.38
C LEU A 203 -5.46 22.13 9.61
N VAL A 204 -5.86 23.33 10.01
CA VAL A 204 -6.89 24.15 9.32
C VAL A 204 -6.43 24.51 7.92
N GLU A 205 -5.18 24.91 7.75
CA GLU A 205 -4.55 25.18 6.46
C GLU A 205 -4.57 23.93 5.56
N THR A 206 -4.17 22.76 6.08
CA THR A 206 -4.22 21.50 5.35
C THR A 206 -5.63 21.14 4.90
N LEU A 207 -6.64 21.31 5.76
CA LEU A 207 -8.03 21.05 5.43
C LEU A 207 -8.57 22.03 4.36
N SER A 208 -8.15 23.29 4.41
CA SER A 208 -8.51 24.29 3.37
C SER A 208 -7.91 23.91 2.01
N HIS A 209 -6.67 23.40 2.00
CA HIS A 209 -6.02 22.88 0.80
C HIS A 209 -6.76 21.66 0.23
N PHE A 210 -7.24 20.74 1.06
CA PHE A 210 -8.05 19.61 0.61
C PHE A 210 -9.30 20.05 -0.15
N ARG A 211 -10.01 21.06 0.36
CA ARG A 211 -11.20 21.59 -0.32
C ARG A 211 -10.91 22.12 -1.73
N HIS A 212 -9.74 22.70 -1.94
CA HIS A 212 -9.31 23.17 -3.26
C HIS A 212 -8.98 21.97 -4.18
N LEU A 213 -8.20 21.02 -3.70
CA LEU A 213 -7.71 19.87 -4.47
C LEU A 213 -8.82 18.90 -4.88
N VAL A 214 -9.82 18.67 -4.02
CA VAL A 214 -10.99 17.81 -4.31
C VAL A 214 -11.81 18.32 -5.50
N ARG A 215 -11.77 19.63 -5.80
CA ARG A 215 -12.49 20.21 -6.93
C ARG A 215 -11.76 20.09 -8.26
N ASP A 216 -10.49 19.72 -8.25
CA ASP A 216 -9.70 19.61 -9.48
C ASP A 216 -9.96 18.27 -10.18
N PRO A 217 -10.46 18.24 -11.43
CA PRO A 217 -10.65 17.02 -12.20
C PRO A 217 -9.38 16.18 -12.38
N HIS A 218 -8.20 16.81 -12.40
CA HIS A 218 -6.91 16.10 -12.49
C HIS A 218 -6.71 15.14 -11.32
N MET A 219 -7.06 15.54 -10.10
CA MET A 219 -6.97 14.69 -8.91
C MET A 219 -7.82 13.42 -9.07
N TRP A 220 -9.06 13.58 -9.56
CA TRP A 220 -9.96 12.45 -9.77
C TRP A 220 -9.53 11.54 -10.92
N GLY A 221 -9.07 12.09 -12.05
CA GLY A 221 -8.53 11.30 -13.16
C GLY A 221 -7.31 10.47 -12.76
N LEU A 222 -6.40 11.07 -12.00
CA LEU A 222 -5.21 10.39 -11.51
C LEU A 222 -5.53 9.34 -10.43
N SER A 223 -6.43 9.66 -9.51
CA SER A 223 -6.87 8.73 -8.48
C SER A 223 -7.61 7.53 -9.10
N ALA A 224 -8.49 7.76 -10.08
CA ALA A 224 -9.20 6.70 -10.79
C ALA A 224 -8.23 5.74 -11.50
N ALA A 225 -7.21 6.28 -12.18
CA ALA A 225 -6.17 5.44 -12.78
C ALA A 225 -5.44 4.59 -11.74
N SER A 226 -5.13 5.17 -10.59
CA SER A 226 -4.42 4.48 -9.51
C SER A 226 -5.28 3.42 -8.83
N ILE A 227 -6.57 3.69 -8.65
CA ILE A 227 -7.55 2.70 -8.17
C ILE A 227 -7.65 1.56 -9.16
N ALA A 228 -7.79 1.85 -10.46
CA ALA A 228 -7.92 0.88 -11.54
C ALA A 228 -6.69 -0.04 -11.73
N THR A 229 -5.51 0.42 -11.34
CA THR A 229 -4.26 -0.35 -11.46
C THR A 229 -3.84 -0.93 -10.10
N TYR A 230 -3.28 -0.10 -9.24
CA TYR A 230 -2.73 -0.55 -7.96
C TYR A 230 -3.82 -0.90 -6.94
N GLY A 231 -4.92 -0.13 -6.87
CA GLY A 231 -6.00 -0.38 -5.91
C GLY A 231 -6.69 -1.73 -6.12
N THR A 232 -7.05 -2.04 -7.37
CA THR A 232 -7.66 -3.34 -7.74
C THR A 232 -6.71 -4.51 -7.50
N THR A 233 -5.43 -4.35 -7.85
CA THR A 233 -4.39 -5.35 -7.60
C THR A 233 -4.17 -5.60 -6.12
N LEU A 234 -4.12 -4.54 -5.32
CA LEU A 234 -3.93 -4.66 -3.88
C LEU A 234 -5.14 -5.33 -3.22
N ALA A 235 -6.37 -4.99 -3.64
CA ALA A 235 -7.58 -5.66 -3.19
C ALA A 235 -7.56 -7.15 -3.53
N TYR A 236 -7.15 -7.51 -4.75
CA TYR A 236 -6.96 -8.90 -5.19
C TYR A 236 -5.94 -9.63 -4.32
N GLN A 237 -4.73 -9.07 -4.20
CA GLN A 237 -3.61 -9.72 -3.54
C GLN A 237 -3.83 -9.88 -2.02
N SER A 238 -4.54 -8.95 -1.39
CA SER A 238 -4.69 -8.94 0.07
C SER A 238 -5.78 -9.87 0.60
N THR A 239 -6.76 -10.30 -0.24
CA THR A 239 -7.84 -11.21 0.22
C THR A 239 -8.48 -12.06 -0.88
N TRP A 240 -9.29 -11.45 -1.76
CA TRP A 240 -10.22 -12.20 -2.61
C TRP A 240 -9.54 -12.95 -3.77
N GLY A 241 -8.32 -12.59 -4.12
CA GLY A 241 -7.52 -13.36 -5.09
C GLY A 241 -7.31 -14.80 -4.65
N GLN A 242 -7.08 -15.04 -3.37
CA GLN A 242 -6.98 -16.40 -2.83
C GLN A 242 -8.32 -17.15 -2.98
N LYS A 243 -9.46 -16.48 -2.76
CA LYS A 243 -10.80 -17.05 -2.97
C LYS A 243 -11.02 -17.45 -4.44
N LEU A 244 -10.63 -16.60 -5.40
CA LEU A 244 -10.69 -16.92 -6.82
C LEU A 244 -9.84 -18.15 -7.17
N LEU A 245 -8.60 -18.18 -6.71
CA LEU A 245 -7.64 -19.22 -7.04
C LEU A 245 -8.01 -20.57 -6.44
N THR A 246 -8.46 -20.59 -5.18
CA THR A 246 -8.84 -21.85 -4.49
C THR A 246 -10.25 -22.33 -4.83
N GLY A 247 -11.17 -21.45 -5.23
CA GLY A 247 -12.55 -21.77 -5.60
C GLY A 247 -12.65 -22.21 -7.07
N PRO A 248 -12.87 -21.30 -8.02
CA PRO A 248 -13.07 -21.64 -9.45
C PRO A 248 -11.93 -22.46 -10.07
N PHE A 249 -10.68 -22.15 -9.73
CA PHE A 249 -9.51 -22.88 -10.28
C PHE A 249 -9.09 -24.09 -9.42
N ARG A 250 -9.68 -24.30 -8.25
CA ARG A 250 -9.41 -25.45 -7.35
C ARG A 250 -7.94 -25.65 -7.00
N LEU A 251 -7.15 -24.58 -7.00
CA LEU A 251 -5.74 -24.64 -6.64
C LEU A 251 -5.56 -24.78 -5.11
N SER A 252 -4.51 -25.48 -4.69
CA SER A 252 -4.14 -25.52 -3.27
C SER A 252 -3.74 -24.13 -2.77
N LEU A 253 -3.77 -23.89 -1.45
CA LEU A 253 -3.34 -22.62 -0.85
C LEU A 253 -1.88 -22.30 -1.18
N GLU A 254 -1.04 -23.33 -1.27
CA GLU A 254 0.37 -23.19 -1.62
C GLU A 254 0.55 -22.72 -3.07
N VAL A 255 -0.07 -23.41 -4.03
CA VAL A 255 -0.03 -23.03 -5.45
C VAL A 255 -0.66 -21.65 -5.66
N SER A 256 -1.78 -21.36 -5.01
CA SER A 256 -2.41 -20.02 -5.06
C SER A 256 -1.47 -18.92 -4.58
N SER A 257 -0.68 -19.18 -3.53
CA SER A 257 0.31 -18.24 -3.01
C SER A 257 1.48 -18.01 -3.98
N GLN A 258 1.86 -19.04 -4.79
CA GLN A 258 2.83 -18.89 -5.88
C GLN A 258 2.30 -17.97 -6.98
N TYR A 259 1.02 -18.07 -7.35
CA TYR A 259 0.40 -17.12 -8.29
C TYR A 259 0.42 -15.68 -7.78
N LEU A 260 0.15 -15.47 -6.47
CA LEU A 260 0.28 -14.15 -5.84
C LEU A 260 1.74 -13.66 -5.81
N LEU A 261 2.71 -14.58 -5.68
CA LEU A 261 4.13 -14.24 -5.78
C LEU A 261 4.51 -13.79 -7.19
N VAL A 262 4.01 -14.47 -8.24
CA VAL A 262 4.24 -14.06 -9.65
C VAL A 262 3.71 -12.65 -9.89
N LEU A 263 2.50 -12.34 -9.42
CA LEU A 263 1.92 -11.00 -9.48
C LEU A 263 2.82 -9.96 -8.80
N ALA A 264 3.27 -10.23 -7.55
CA ALA A 264 4.12 -9.32 -6.80
C ALA A 264 5.52 -9.14 -7.43
N LEU A 265 6.09 -10.20 -7.98
CA LEU A 265 7.38 -10.17 -8.69
C LEU A 265 7.26 -9.31 -9.95
N THR A 266 6.24 -9.53 -10.76
CA THR A 266 6.00 -8.77 -11.99
C THR A 266 5.78 -7.29 -11.68
N PHE A 267 4.99 -6.97 -10.65
CA PHE A 267 4.83 -5.60 -10.15
C PHE A 267 6.18 -4.96 -9.79
N THR A 268 7.00 -5.68 -9.03
CA THR A 268 8.31 -5.19 -8.58
C THR A 268 9.25 -4.91 -9.75
N LEU A 269 9.30 -5.80 -10.74
CA LEU A 269 10.14 -5.65 -11.93
C LEU A 269 9.63 -4.59 -12.91
N ALA A 270 8.33 -4.42 -13.04
CA ALA A 270 7.72 -3.43 -13.91
C ALA A 270 7.88 -1.98 -13.39
N SER A 271 7.98 -1.79 -12.07
CA SER A 271 8.07 -0.46 -11.47
C SER A 271 9.28 0.37 -11.96
N PRO A 272 10.54 -0.13 -11.93
CA PRO A 272 11.68 0.62 -12.46
C PRO A 272 11.60 0.83 -13.98
N VAL A 273 11.00 -0.11 -14.72
CA VAL A 273 10.76 0.03 -16.17
C VAL A 273 9.83 1.20 -16.45
N ALA A 274 8.75 1.35 -15.70
CA ALA A 274 7.81 2.46 -15.81
C ALA A 274 8.49 3.82 -15.54
N GLY A 275 9.31 3.88 -14.49
CA GLY A 275 10.10 5.08 -14.17
C GLY A 275 11.07 5.44 -15.30
N PHE A 276 11.82 4.48 -15.82
CA PHE A 276 12.73 4.67 -16.94
C PHE A 276 11.99 5.13 -18.21
N LEU A 277 10.89 4.47 -18.54
CA LEU A 277 10.05 4.80 -19.70
C LEU A 277 9.51 6.24 -19.60
N SER A 278 9.01 6.62 -18.41
CA SER A 278 8.47 7.94 -18.13
C SER A 278 9.53 9.06 -18.20
N ASP A 279 10.70 8.82 -17.57
CA ASP A 279 11.66 9.91 -17.32
C ASP A 279 12.73 10.04 -18.43
N ARG A 280 13.03 8.93 -19.14
CA ARG A 280 14.12 8.87 -20.12
C ARG A 280 13.64 8.67 -21.56
N VAL A 281 12.62 7.83 -21.78
CA VAL A 281 12.19 7.46 -23.14
C VAL A 281 11.11 8.40 -23.64
N LEU A 282 9.97 8.45 -22.96
CA LEU A 282 8.83 9.27 -23.38
C LEU A 282 8.97 10.74 -22.91
N VAL A 283 9.70 10.97 -21.83
CA VAL A 283 9.81 12.27 -21.14
C VAL A 283 8.40 12.83 -20.86
N ARG A 284 7.47 11.95 -20.50
CA ARG A 284 6.04 12.22 -20.24
C ARG A 284 5.50 11.18 -19.29
N ARG A 285 4.68 11.58 -18.32
CA ARG A 285 4.08 10.69 -17.33
C ARG A 285 2.68 10.19 -17.73
N LYS A 286 1.88 11.06 -18.35
CA LYS A 286 0.50 10.73 -18.74
C LYS A 286 0.40 9.50 -19.66
N PRO A 287 1.21 9.31 -20.71
CA PRO A 287 1.17 8.11 -21.53
C PRO A 287 1.44 6.82 -20.75
N VAL A 288 2.37 6.87 -19.77
CA VAL A 288 2.74 5.68 -18.97
C VAL A 288 1.58 5.27 -18.05
N ILE A 289 0.95 6.22 -17.36
CA ILE A 289 -0.22 5.90 -16.50
C ILE A 289 -1.43 5.47 -17.35
N THR A 290 -1.62 6.03 -18.54
CA THR A 290 -2.69 5.59 -19.46
C THR A 290 -2.44 4.16 -19.94
N LEU A 291 -1.20 3.82 -20.32
CA LEU A 291 -0.82 2.45 -20.68
C LEU A 291 -1.05 1.48 -19.50
N ALA A 292 -0.74 1.91 -18.26
CA ALA A 292 -1.00 1.10 -17.08
C ALA A 292 -2.48 0.71 -16.97
N VAL A 293 -3.40 1.67 -17.14
CA VAL A 293 -4.84 1.40 -17.01
C VAL A 293 -5.37 0.56 -18.16
N LEU A 294 -4.89 0.76 -19.39
CA LEU A 294 -5.21 -0.10 -20.54
C LEU A 294 -4.74 -1.54 -20.30
N THR A 295 -3.52 -1.71 -19.78
CA THR A 295 -2.98 -3.04 -19.42
C THR A 295 -3.81 -3.69 -18.31
N SER A 296 -4.27 -2.92 -17.32
CA SER A 296 -5.19 -3.41 -16.27
C SER A 296 -6.52 -3.85 -16.86
N THR A 297 -7.10 -3.09 -17.78
CA THR A 297 -8.35 -3.45 -18.47
C THR A 297 -8.18 -4.75 -19.25
N ALA A 298 -7.10 -4.89 -20.00
CA ALA A 298 -6.79 -6.15 -20.72
C ALA A 298 -6.61 -7.33 -19.75
N SER A 299 -5.92 -7.11 -18.63
CA SER A 299 -5.71 -8.13 -17.60
C SER A 299 -7.04 -8.63 -17.01
N TRP A 300 -7.93 -7.74 -16.57
CA TRP A 300 -9.23 -8.13 -16.02
C TRP A 300 -10.14 -8.80 -17.04
N SER A 301 -10.06 -8.39 -18.33
CA SER A 301 -10.75 -9.06 -19.42
C SER A 301 -10.26 -10.48 -19.63
N LEU A 302 -8.94 -10.69 -19.63
CA LEU A 302 -8.34 -12.02 -19.71
C LEU A 302 -8.67 -12.88 -18.49
N MET A 303 -8.68 -12.30 -17.29
CA MET A 303 -9.03 -13.00 -16.05
C MET A 303 -10.49 -13.47 -16.08
N LEU A 304 -11.41 -12.65 -16.63
CA LEU A 304 -12.80 -13.04 -16.83
C LEU A 304 -12.92 -14.23 -17.81
N TYR A 305 -12.18 -14.20 -18.90
CA TYR A 305 -12.12 -15.30 -19.85
C TYR A 305 -11.50 -16.56 -19.22
N ALA A 306 -10.36 -16.42 -18.51
CA ALA A 306 -9.68 -17.50 -17.82
C ALA A 306 -10.60 -18.21 -16.82
N THR A 307 -11.41 -17.46 -16.09
CA THR A 307 -12.37 -18.02 -15.10
C THR A 307 -13.49 -18.80 -15.78
N LYS A 308 -14.00 -18.31 -16.92
CA LYS A 308 -15.01 -19.05 -17.72
C LYS A 308 -14.45 -20.32 -18.36
N ALA A 309 -13.24 -20.24 -18.87
CA ALA A 309 -12.57 -21.36 -19.55
C ALA A 309 -11.83 -22.32 -18.58
N THR A 310 -11.71 -21.94 -17.31
CA THR A 310 -10.92 -22.62 -16.28
C THR A 310 -9.46 -22.84 -16.73
N SER A 311 -8.89 -21.89 -17.51
CA SER A 311 -7.52 -21.97 -18.04
C SER A 311 -6.51 -21.32 -17.13
N THR A 312 -5.58 -22.10 -16.61
CA THR A 312 -4.46 -21.66 -15.76
C THR A 312 -3.41 -20.88 -16.54
N GLU A 313 -3.25 -21.15 -17.84
CA GLU A 313 -2.33 -20.44 -18.73
C GLU A 313 -2.79 -19.00 -18.94
N VAL A 314 -4.08 -18.81 -19.26
CA VAL A 314 -4.66 -17.47 -19.43
C VAL A 314 -4.72 -16.72 -18.10
N LEU A 315 -4.97 -17.42 -16.99
CA LEU A 315 -4.88 -16.85 -15.63
C LEU A 315 -3.46 -16.33 -15.38
N SER A 316 -2.43 -17.11 -15.66
CA SER A 316 -1.02 -16.71 -15.50
C SER A 316 -0.70 -15.46 -16.30
N ALA A 317 -1.10 -15.42 -17.58
CA ALA A 317 -0.93 -14.25 -18.44
C ALA A 317 -1.65 -13.02 -17.89
N SER A 318 -2.89 -13.19 -17.39
CA SER A 318 -3.64 -12.09 -16.79
C SER A 318 -2.95 -11.52 -15.54
N LEU A 319 -2.40 -12.37 -14.66
CA LEU A 319 -1.68 -11.93 -13.46
C LEU A 319 -0.36 -11.21 -13.78
N VAL A 320 0.35 -11.65 -14.81
CA VAL A 320 1.54 -10.93 -15.31
C VAL A 320 1.16 -9.54 -15.80
N LEU A 321 0.10 -9.41 -16.61
CA LEU A 321 -0.38 -8.10 -17.05
C LEU A 321 -0.86 -7.22 -15.90
N LEU A 322 -1.53 -7.81 -14.90
CA LEU A 322 -1.95 -7.07 -13.71
C LEU A 322 -0.77 -6.54 -12.92
N GLY A 323 0.30 -7.35 -12.78
CA GLY A 323 1.56 -6.93 -12.18
C GLY A 323 2.23 -5.79 -12.95
N ILE A 324 2.28 -5.86 -14.29
CA ILE A 324 2.80 -4.77 -15.14
C ILE A 324 1.99 -3.48 -14.94
N ALA A 325 0.67 -3.57 -15.00
CA ALA A 325 -0.23 -2.44 -14.80
C ALA A 325 0.01 -1.75 -13.44
N SER A 326 0.16 -2.55 -12.39
CA SER A 326 0.44 -2.05 -11.03
C SER A 326 1.83 -1.46 -10.91
N GLY A 327 2.83 -2.03 -11.56
CA GLY A 327 4.18 -1.48 -11.59
C GLY A 327 4.22 -0.12 -12.28
N PHE A 328 3.45 0.06 -13.34
CA PHE A 328 3.38 1.32 -14.08
C PHE A 328 2.62 2.42 -13.31
N HIS A 329 1.81 2.07 -12.31
CA HIS A 329 1.22 3.03 -11.38
C HIS A 329 2.24 3.92 -10.66
N ILE A 330 3.51 3.50 -10.55
CA ILE A 330 4.55 4.23 -9.80
C ILE A 330 4.72 5.70 -10.25
N VAL A 331 4.29 6.05 -11.46
CA VAL A 331 4.33 7.43 -11.97
C VAL A 331 3.22 8.32 -11.40
N ALA A 332 2.18 7.74 -10.80
CA ALA A 332 1.02 8.51 -10.31
C ALA A 332 1.32 9.37 -9.06
N PRO A 333 1.99 8.89 -7.99
CA PRO A 333 2.34 9.74 -6.85
C PRO A 333 3.20 10.96 -7.23
N PRO A 334 4.23 10.87 -8.09
CA PRO A 334 4.90 12.03 -8.65
C PRO A 334 3.95 12.98 -9.38
N MET A 335 3.02 12.48 -10.22
CA MET A 335 2.03 13.32 -10.91
C MET A 335 1.12 14.06 -9.93
N ALA A 336 0.71 13.42 -8.83
CA ALA A 336 -0.06 14.06 -7.78
C ALA A 336 0.72 15.18 -7.08
N LYS A 337 2.05 15.04 -6.98
CA LYS A 337 2.93 16.05 -6.38
C LYS A 337 3.22 17.22 -7.33
N GLU A 338 3.53 16.93 -8.59
CA GLU A 338 3.98 17.87 -9.61
C GLU A 338 2.84 18.65 -10.27
N GLY A 339 1.62 18.09 -10.24
CA GLY A 339 0.43 18.69 -10.83
C GLY A 339 -0.06 19.96 -10.12
N TYR A 340 0.54 20.32 -8.98
CA TYR A 340 0.13 21.43 -8.13
C TYR A 340 1.31 22.28 -7.67
N ASP A 341 1.03 23.50 -7.24
CA ASP A 341 2.03 24.39 -6.64
C ASP A 341 2.74 23.75 -5.45
N ALA A 342 3.99 24.13 -5.21
CA ALA A 342 4.83 23.58 -4.14
C ALA A 342 4.16 23.61 -2.74
N LYS A 343 3.32 24.63 -2.48
CA LYS A 343 2.58 24.77 -1.22
C LYS A 343 1.53 23.67 -1.00
N TYR A 344 1.01 23.06 -2.07
CA TYR A 344 0.02 21.98 -2.02
C TYR A 344 0.61 20.58 -2.16
N SER A 345 1.90 20.47 -2.45
CA SER A 345 2.59 19.25 -2.85
C SER A 345 2.43 18.08 -1.85
N ALA A 346 2.55 18.33 -0.55
CA ALA A 346 2.35 17.29 0.46
C ALA A 346 0.87 16.92 0.63
N THR A 347 0.00 17.93 0.63
CA THR A 347 -1.44 17.76 0.79
C THR A 347 -2.05 17.03 -0.42
N SER A 348 -1.56 17.29 -1.63
CA SER A 348 -2.05 16.61 -2.84
C SER A 348 -1.72 15.12 -2.83
N VAL A 349 -0.52 14.73 -2.41
CA VAL A 349 -0.15 13.31 -2.24
C VAL A 349 -0.97 12.65 -1.12
N ALA A 350 -1.20 13.36 -0.01
CA ALA A 350 -2.02 12.85 1.07
C ALA A 350 -3.47 12.60 0.63
N LEU A 351 -4.09 13.56 -0.06
CA LEU A 351 -5.44 13.42 -0.60
C LEU A 351 -5.52 12.29 -1.64
N PHE A 352 -4.56 12.24 -2.55
CA PHE A 352 -4.44 11.17 -3.54
C PHE A 352 -4.40 9.78 -2.87
N ASN A 353 -3.56 9.59 -1.86
CA ASN A 353 -3.49 8.35 -1.10
C ASN A 353 -4.79 8.04 -0.35
N MET A 354 -5.43 9.05 0.23
CA MET A 354 -6.73 8.86 0.90
C MET A 354 -7.79 8.34 -0.06
N ILE A 355 -7.93 8.95 -1.25
CA ILE A 355 -8.89 8.52 -2.27
C ILE A 355 -8.56 7.09 -2.72
N LEU A 356 -7.30 6.82 -3.04
CA LEU A 356 -6.83 5.50 -3.47
C LEU A 356 -7.14 4.40 -2.44
N PHE A 357 -6.71 4.58 -1.19
CA PHE A 357 -6.86 3.54 -0.17
C PHE A 357 -8.28 3.39 0.37
N SER A 358 -9.08 4.48 0.39
CA SER A 358 -10.51 4.38 0.69
C SER A 358 -11.24 3.57 -0.38
N ALA A 359 -11.00 3.86 -1.65
CA ALA A 359 -11.60 3.11 -2.75
C ALA A 359 -11.13 1.65 -2.76
N THR A 360 -9.84 1.41 -2.49
CA THR A 360 -9.28 0.04 -2.35
C THR A 360 -10.00 -0.72 -1.25
N ALA A 361 -10.22 -0.12 -0.08
CA ALA A 361 -10.94 -0.74 1.03
C ALA A 361 -12.38 -1.13 0.64
N ILE A 362 -13.10 -0.22 -0.04
CA ILE A 362 -14.47 -0.47 -0.51
C ILE A 362 -14.50 -1.61 -1.53
N ILE A 363 -13.67 -1.51 -2.57
CA ILE A 363 -13.57 -2.51 -3.63
C ILE A 363 -13.24 -3.88 -3.05
N GLN A 364 -12.26 -3.93 -2.14
CA GLN A 364 -11.84 -5.16 -1.50
C GLN A 364 -12.95 -5.78 -0.65
N THR A 365 -13.66 -4.99 0.17
CA THR A 365 -14.78 -5.47 0.97
C THR A 365 -15.85 -6.09 0.08
N ILE A 366 -16.28 -5.36 -0.95
CA ILE A 366 -17.31 -5.83 -1.89
C ILE A 366 -16.84 -7.10 -2.61
N SER A 367 -15.61 -7.11 -3.15
CA SER A 367 -15.08 -8.24 -3.91
C SER A 367 -14.85 -9.50 -3.06
N THR A 368 -14.58 -9.35 -1.76
CA THR A 368 -14.44 -10.51 -0.86
C THR A 368 -15.79 -11.15 -0.56
N LEU A 369 -16.85 -10.35 -0.46
CA LEU A 369 -18.21 -10.83 -0.14
C LEU A 369 -18.93 -11.41 -1.36
N LEU A 370 -18.58 -10.97 -2.56
CA LEU A 370 -19.21 -11.45 -3.79
C LEU A 370 -18.61 -12.77 -4.28
N ASP A 371 -19.34 -13.42 -5.18
CA ASP A 371 -18.77 -14.49 -6.01
C ASP A 371 -17.60 -13.95 -6.82
N PRO A 372 -16.49 -14.72 -6.97
CA PRO A 372 -15.32 -14.29 -7.72
C PRO A 372 -15.58 -13.79 -9.13
N TYR A 373 -16.56 -14.37 -9.83
CA TYR A 373 -16.93 -13.94 -11.18
C TYR A 373 -17.46 -12.49 -11.20
N TYR A 374 -18.36 -12.14 -10.29
CA TYR A 374 -18.87 -10.76 -10.18
C TYR A 374 -17.78 -9.80 -9.69
N SER A 375 -16.89 -10.29 -8.84
CA SER A 375 -15.73 -9.50 -8.37
C SER A 375 -14.84 -9.10 -9.54
N ILE A 376 -14.56 -9.99 -10.48
CA ILE A 376 -13.78 -9.67 -11.70
C ILE A 376 -14.51 -8.62 -12.56
N ILE A 377 -15.82 -8.73 -12.71
CA ILE A 377 -16.63 -7.76 -13.48
C ILE A 377 -16.52 -6.36 -12.86
N ILE A 378 -16.60 -6.25 -11.53
CA ILE A 378 -16.40 -4.96 -10.83
C ILE A 378 -15.02 -4.39 -11.13
N GLN A 379 -13.95 -5.20 -11.04
CA GLN A 379 -12.60 -4.73 -11.34
C GLN A 379 -12.48 -4.26 -12.80
N LEU A 380 -13.09 -4.98 -13.73
CA LEU A 380 -13.11 -4.60 -15.14
C LEU A 380 -13.85 -3.27 -15.35
N ILE A 381 -14.99 -3.07 -14.71
CA ILE A 381 -15.73 -1.79 -14.76
C ILE A 381 -14.86 -0.65 -14.20
N VAL A 382 -14.20 -0.87 -13.06
CA VAL A 382 -13.29 0.10 -12.45
C VAL A 382 -12.12 0.41 -13.40
N ALA A 383 -11.57 -0.58 -14.09
CA ALA A 383 -10.48 -0.39 -15.04
C ALA A 383 -10.94 0.42 -16.27
N ILE A 384 -12.11 0.12 -16.83
CA ILE A 384 -12.70 0.87 -17.97
C ILE A 384 -12.97 2.31 -17.56
N ALA A 385 -13.60 2.53 -16.39
CA ALA A 385 -13.87 3.87 -15.87
C ALA A 385 -12.56 4.65 -15.61
N GLY A 386 -11.55 3.99 -15.03
CA GLY A 386 -10.23 4.56 -14.83
C GLY A 386 -9.55 4.98 -16.13
N THR A 387 -9.70 4.17 -17.21
CA THR A 387 -9.19 4.51 -18.55
C THR A 387 -9.85 5.77 -19.09
N ALA A 388 -11.17 5.88 -19.00
CA ALA A 388 -11.89 7.06 -19.45
C ALA A 388 -11.50 8.32 -18.63
N LEU A 389 -11.51 8.22 -17.30
CA LEU A 389 -11.23 9.35 -16.42
C LEU A 389 -9.78 9.85 -16.52
N VAL A 390 -8.79 8.97 -16.63
CA VAL A 390 -7.39 9.40 -16.80
C VAL A 390 -7.17 10.08 -18.16
N THR A 391 -7.80 9.56 -19.19
CA THR A 391 -7.67 10.12 -20.54
C THR A 391 -8.24 11.53 -20.60
N ILE A 392 -9.42 11.73 -20.03
CA ILE A 392 -10.15 13.01 -20.06
C ILE A 392 -9.54 14.03 -19.09
N PHE A 393 -9.28 13.64 -17.85
CA PHE A 393 -9.02 14.61 -16.78
C PHE A 393 -7.56 14.69 -16.34
N ALA A 394 -6.73 13.63 -16.52
CA ALA A 394 -5.34 13.71 -16.10
C ALA A 394 -4.53 14.63 -17.01
N ARG A 395 -3.73 15.51 -16.42
CA ARG A 395 -2.82 16.42 -17.13
C ARG A 395 -1.42 15.82 -17.20
N GLU A 396 -0.65 16.19 -18.21
CA GLU A 396 0.80 15.93 -18.22
C GLU A 396 1.48 16.83 -17.18
N THR A 397 2.34 16.25 -16.36
CA THR A 397 2.99 16.97 -15.25
C THR A 397 4.50 17.10 -15.39
N LEU A 398 5.13 16.25 -16.21
CA LEU A 398 6.55 16.36 -16.48
C LEU A 398 6.79 17.53 -17.45
N LYS A 399 7.31 18.64 -16.93
CA LYS A 399 7.68 19.80 -17.76
C LYS A 399 8.98 19.47 -18.50
N ARG A 400 8.98 19.61 -19.83
CA ARG A 400 10.23 19.71 -20.59
C ARG A 400 10.94 21.00 -20.18
N ASN A 401 12.15 20.91 -19.63
CA ASN A 401 13.05 22.04 -19.54
C ASN A 401 13.57 22.40 -20.92
#